data_d23b61c79925e0b4fd4f09013b1f9608
#
_entry.id   d23b61c79925e0b4fd4f09013b1f9608
#
_cell.length_a   1.000
_cell.length_b   1.000
_cell.length_c   1.000
_cell.angle_alpha   90.00
_cell.angle_beta   90.00
_cell.angle_gamma   90.00
#
_symmetry.space_group_name_H-M   'P 1'
#
loop_
_entity.id
_entity.type
_entity.pdbx_description
1 polymer ?
#
loop_
_entity_poly.entity_id
_entity_poly.type
_entity_poly.pdbx_seq_one_letter_code
_entity_poly.pdbx_strand_id
1 'polypeptide(L)'
;MSNAVQDSALETLLLPVFEGRLAWPSDGALFLNARDGWPLHRQPLPGLVAEQGFKPAFDALQRSGINLLDEADDRRFPLVLLLPPRQRSEARALYARALSRLTDGGVVLACQANDEGAKSAEADLAKLIGPLTVMSKNKCRVFWSQPGNAVNAALVDEWRDLDAVRPIADGRFLSRPGVFAWDRIDVASKLLAESLPGDLRGRAADLGAGYGYLSAELLSRCAGITSLDCFEADARALALCRRNLDAESKRLPIACHWHDVTSGLPGRYDVIVCNPPFHAQVGAERPDIGRRFIEVAADALNPGGRLWLVANRHLPYELALNTGFDAVNTITQQSGFKIIEAVRSRKAGGR
;
A
#
# COMPACT_ATOMS: atom_id res chain seq x y z
N MET A 1 6.04 -3.86 -25.99
CA MET A 1 4.72 -4.26 -25.48
C MET A 1 4.98 -4.88 -24.10
N SER A 2 4.68 -4.17 -23.03
CA SER A 2 4.81 -4.67 -21.66
C SER A 2 3.86 -5.85 -21.50
N ASN A 3 4.37 -7.02 -21.08
CA ASN A 3 3.53 -8.10 -20.60
C ASN A 3 2.80 -7.59 -19.36
N ALA A 4 1.60 -7.05 -19.54
CA ALA A 4 0.73 -6.73 -18.42
C ALA A 4 0.51 -8.05 -17.64
N VAL A 5 0.99 -8.08 -16.41
CA VAL A 5 0.75 -9.23 -15.53
C VAL A 5 -0.76 -9.39 -15.42
N GLN A 6 -1.27 -10.53 -15.90
CA GLN A 6 -2.70 -10.82 -15.89
C GLN A 6 -3.19 -10.88 -14.44
N ASP A 7 -4.11 -9.97 -14.05
CA ASP A 7 -4.72 -9.99 -12.73
C ASP A 7 -5.86 -11.01 -12.69
N SER A 8 -5.51 -12.25 -12.34
CA SER A 8 -6.43 -13.37 -12.29
C SER A 8 -7.61 -13.16 -11.33
N ALA A 9 -7.40 -12.42 -10.23
CA ALA A 9 -8.47 -12.15 -9.28
C ALA A 9 -9.46 -11.12 -9.82
N LEU A 10 -8.98 -10.03 -10.45
CA LEU A 10 -9.83 -9.04 -11.11
C LEU A 10 -10.62 -9.66 -12.28
N GLU A 11 -9.95 -10.48 -13.10
CA GLU A 11 -10.61 -11.19 -14.19
C GLU A 11 -11.72 -12.11 -13.68
N THR A 12 -11.43 -12.89 -12.63
CA THR A 12 -12.40 -13.83 -12.06
C THR A 12 -13.53 -13.11 -11.33
N LEU A 13 -13.27 -11.96 -10.71
CA LEU A 13 -14.28 -11.12 -10.01
C LEU A 13 -15.44 -10.75 -10.95
N LEU A 14 -15.15 -10.40 -12.19
CA LEU A 14 -16.17 -9.94 -13.15
C LEU A 14 -16.82 -11.07 -13.97
N LEU A 15 -16.34 -12.31 -13.90
CA LEU A 15 -16.91 -13.43 -14.64
C LEU A 15 -18.41 -13.65 -14.36
N PRO A 16 -18.93 -13.59 -13.10
CA PRO A 16 -20.37 -13.77 -12.87
C PRO A 16 -21.23 -12.76 -13.63
N VAL A 17 -20.74 -11.54 -13.79
CA VAL A 17 -21.42 -10.47 -14.56
C VAL A 17 -21.33 -10.79 -16.06
N PHE A 18 -20.14 -11.10 -16.56
CA PHE A 18 -19.91 -11.35 -17.99
C PHE A 18 -20.58 -12.64 -18.51
N GLU A 19 -20.77 -13.62 -17.63
CA GLU A 19 -21.48 -14.87 -17.95
C GLU A 19 -23.00 -14.78 -17.70
N GLY A 20 -23.53 -13.59 -17.29
CA GLY A 20 -24.94 -13.37 -17.04
C GLY A 20 -25.50 -14.09 -15.80
N ARG A 21 -24.63 -14.54 -14.88
CA ARG A 21 -25.03 -15.15 -13.60
C ARG A 21 -25.42 -14.11 -12.55
N LEU A 22 -24.88 -12.92 -12.69
CA LEU A 22 -25.17 -11.73 -11.86
C LEU A 22 -25.45 -10.56 -12.80
N ALA A 23 -26.63 -9.94 -12.67
CA ALA A 23 -26.96 -8.77 -13.47
C ALA A 23 -26.18 -7.55 -13.00
N TRP A 24 -25.67 -6.75 -13.94
CA TRP A 24 -25.11 -5.44 -13.63
C TRP A 24 -26.28 -4.46 -13.36
N PRO A 25 -26.29 -3.76 -12.19
CA PRO A 25 -27.41 -2.89 -11.85
C PRO A 25 -27.38 -1.57 -12.64
N SER A 26 -28.57 -1.03 -12.95
CA SER A 26 -28.73 0.27 -13.63
C SER A 26 -28.17 1.45 -12.82
N ASP A 27 -28.27 1.36 -11.50
CA ASP A 27 -27.87 2.42 -10.55
C ASP A 27 -26.36 2.38 -10.22
N GLY A 28 -25.61 1.53 -10.94
CA GLY A 28 -24.16 1.41 -10.82
C GLY A 28 -23.70 0.52 -9.67
N ALA A 29 -22.39 0.49 -9.45
CA ALA A 29 -21.74 -0.36 -8.46
C ALA A 29 -20.55 0.35 -7.82
N LEU A 30 -20.25 -0.03 -6.57
CA LEU A 30 -19.04 0.39 -5.87
C LEU A 30 -17.98 -0.73 -5.93
N PHE A 31 -16.75 -0.40 -6.27
CA PHE A 31 -15.64 -1.35 -6.25
C PHE A 31 -14.61 -0.93 -5.19
N LEU A 32 -14.62 -1.61 -4.06
CA LEU A 32 -13.69 -1.39 -2.93
C LEU A 32 -12.36 -2.13 -3.16
N ASN A 33 -11.26 -1.48 -2.79
CA ASN A 33 -9.90 -1.96 -3.03
C ASN A 33 -9.68 -2.30 -4.50
N ALA A 34 -10.17 -1.41 -5.37
CA ALA A 34 -10.24 -1.60 -6.81
C ALA A 34 -8.84 -1.63 -7.44
N ARG A 35 -8.71 -2.41 -8.51
CA ARG A 35 -7.52 -2.44 -9.36
C ARG A 35 -7.91 -2.23 -10.80
N ASP A 36 -7.12 -1.46 -11.55
CA ASP A 36 -7.31 -1.31 -12.98
C ASP A 36 -6.78 -2.54 -13.75
N GLY A 37 -7.41 -2.80 -14.89
CA GLY A 37 -7.00 -3.87 -15.79
C GLY A 37 -8.01 -4.12 -16.88
N TRP A 38 -7.58 -4.90 -17.90
CA TRP A 38 -8.42 -5.24 -19.05
C TRP A 38 -9.86 -5.65 -18.72
N PRO A 39 -10.14 -6.43 -17.64
CA PRO A 39 -11.52 -6.84 -17.35
C PRO A 39 -12.48 -5.66 -17.12
N LEU A 40 -12.03 -4.53 -16.58
CA LEU A 40 -12.88 -3.34 -16.39
C LEU A 40 -13.26 -2.65 -17.70
N HIS A 41 -12.50 -2.91 -18.76
CA HIS A 41 -12.66 -2.26 -20.06
C HIS A 41 -13.23 -3.19 -21.13
N ARG A 42 -13.48 -4.46 -20.78
CA ARG A 42 -13.98 -5.49 -21.72
C ARG A 42 -15.38 -5.18 -22.24
N GLN A 43 -16.23 -4.63 -21.37
CA GLN A 43 -17.58 -4.17 -21.70
C GLN A 43 -17.97 -3.00 -20.81
N PRO A 44 -18.95 -2.17 -21.21
CA PRO A 44 -19.42 -1.07 -20.37
C PRO A 44 -19.92 -1.56 -19.01
N LEU A 45 -19.49 -0.89 -17.95
CA LEU A 45 -19.95 -1.06 -16.57
C LEU A 45 -20.52 0.28 -16.09
N PRO A 46 -21.74 0.65 -16.54
CA PRO A 46 -22.30 1.97 -16.29
C PRO A 46 -22.45 2.23 -14.79
N GLY A 47 -22.09 3.44 -14.35
CA GLY A 47 -22.18 3.84 -12.96
C GLY A 47 -21.18 3.16 -12.01
N LEU A 48 -20.14 2.48 -12.54
CA LEU A 48 -19.04 1.97 -11.71
C LEU A 48 -18.30 3.14 -11.06
N VAL A 49 -18.14 3.05 -9.72
CA VAL A 49 -17.32 3.94 -8.90
C VAL A 49 -16.30 3.10 -8.14
N ALA A 50 -15.03 3.46 -8.19
CA ALA A 50 -13.94 2.72 -7.56
C ALA A 50 -13.38 3.46 -6.35
N GLU A 51 -12.97 2.70 -5.34
CA GLU A 51 -12.22 3.21 -4.19
C GLU A 51 -10.86 2.52 -4.12
N GLN A 52 -9.82 3.32 -3.92
CA GLN A 52 -8.45 2.82 -3.82
C GLN A 52 -7.59 3.75 -2.97
N GLY A 53 -6.97 3.20 -1.92
CA GLY A 53 -6.06 3.93 -1.02
C GLY A 53 -4.58 3.75 -1.34
N PHE A 54 -4.20 2.90 -2.31
CA PHE A 54 -2.82 2.69 -2.74
C PHE A 54 -2.52 3.50 -4.00
N LYS A 55 -1.64 4.49 -3.90
CA LYS A 55 -1.40 5.52 -4.92
C LYS A 55 -1.15 4.98 -6.33
N PRO A 56 -0.28 3.97 -6.57
CA PRO A 56 -0.08 3.41 -7.90
C PRO A 56 -1.35 2.87 -8.55
N ALA A 57 -2.20 2.18 -7.77
CA ALA A 57 -3.46 1.62 -8.26
C ALA A 57 -4.52 2.72 -8.44
N PHE A 58 -4.57 3.71 -7.55
CA PHE A 58 -5.42 4.90 -7.69
C PHE A 58 -5.10 5.65 -8.99
N ASP A 59 -3.82 5.91 -9.27
CA ASP A 59 -3.39 6.61 -10.47
C ASP A 59 -3.67 5.81 -11.75
N ALA A 60 -3.61 4.48 -11.68
CA ALA A 60 -3.98 3.61 -12.80
C ALA A 60 -5.47 3.74 -13.13
N LEU A 61 -6.36 3.63 -12.12
CA LEU A 61 -7.80 3.80 -12.27
C LEU A 61 -8.15 5.20 -12.81
N GLN A 62 -7.50 6.24 -12.29
CA GLN A 62 -7.73 7.62 -12.74
C GLN A 62 -7.33 7.81 -14.21
N ARG A 63 -6.16 7.30 -14.61
CA ARG A 63 -5.68 7.38 -16.01
C ARG A 63 -6.56 6.62 -17.00
N SER A 64 -7.16 5.51 -16.57
CA SER A 64 -8.07 4.72 -17.40
C SER A 64 -9.51 5.27 -17.43
N GLY A 65 -9.77 6.40 -16.74
CA GLY A 65 -11.06 7.07 -16.76
C GLY A 65 -12.14 6.42 -15.89
N ILE A 66 -11.75 5.55 -14.95
CA ILE A 66 -12.68 5.00 -13.95
C ILE A 66 -13.00 6.09 -12.93
N ASN A 67 -14.30 6.28 -12.64
CA ASN A 67 -14.75 7.23 -11.62
C ASN A 67 -14.27 6.78 -10.24
N LEU A 68 -13.61 7.68 -9.53
CA LEU A 68 -13.13 7.43 -8.18
C LEU A 68 -14.11 7.99 -7.15
N LEU A 69 -14.27 7.25 -6.04
CA LEU A 69 -15.13 7.65 -4.94
C LEU A 69 -14.53 8.88 -4.25
N ASP A 70 -15.34 9.91 -4.04
CA ASP A 70 -15.00 11.04 -3.17
C ASP A 70 -15.03 10.57 -1.70
N GLU A 71 -14.12 11.07 -0.85
CA GLU A 71 -14.09 10.74 0.58
C GLU A 71 -15.38 11.12 1.30
N ALA A 72 -16.06 12.16 0.85
CA ALA A 72 -17.35 12.62 1.39
C ALA A 72 -18.55 11.85 0.86
N ASP A 73 -18.38 10.95 -0.12
CA ASP A 73 -19.46 10.19 -0.73
C ASP A 73 -19.91 9.06 0.20
N ASP A 74 -21.13 9.16 0.73
CA ASP A 74 -21.77 8.18 1.61
C ASP A 74 -22.87 7.36 0.91
N ARG A 75 -23.04 7.49 -0.41
CA ARG A 75 -24.04 6.75 -1.19
C ARG A 75 -23.95 5.25 -0.96
N ARG A 76 -25.11 4.59 -1.04
CA ARG A 76 -25.23 3.14 -1.07
C ARG A 76 -25.44 2.66 -2.50
N PHE A 77 -25.03 1.43 -2.76
CA PHE A 77 -25.00 0.83 -4.09
C PHE A 77 -25.74 -0.52 -4.08
N PRO A 78 -26.43 -0.87 -5.15
CA PRO A 78 -27.09 -2.18 -5.27
C PRO A 78 -26.08 -3.33 -5.45
N LEU A 79 -24.85 -3.02 -5.86
CA LEU A 79 -23.75 -3.99 -6.00
C LEU A 79 -22.46 -3.39 -5.44
N VAL A 80 -21.83 -4.11 -4.51
CA VAL A 80 -20.49 -3.77 -4.02
C VAL A 80 -19.52 -4.89 -4.36
N LEU A 81 -18.55 -4.56 -5.20
CA LEU A 81 -17.45 -5.45 -5.58
C LEU A 81 -16.26 -5.21 -4.66
N LEU A 82 -15.49 -6.26 -4.34
CA LEU A 82 -14.26 -6.09 -3.59
C LEU A 82 -13.23 -7.19 -3.89
N LEU A 83 -11.96 -6.80 -3.78
CA LEU A 83 -10.81 -7.70 -3.74
C LEU A 83 -10.26 -7.67 -2.31
N PRO A 84 -10.60 -8.69 -1.48
CA PRO A 84 -10.20 -8.70 -0.08
C PRO A 84 -8.67 -8.68 0.08
N PRO A 85 -8.12 -7.89 1.01
CA PRO A 85 -6.69 -7.95 1.33
C PRO A 85 -6.32 -9.27 2.02
N ARG A 86 -5.02 -9.60 2.04
CA ARG A 86 -4.51 -10.82 2.68
C ARG A 86 -4.63 -10.80 4.21
N GLN A 87 -4.50 -9.61 4.80
CA GLN A 87 -4.60 -9.45 6.25
C GLN A 87 -6.05 -9.63 6.69
N ARG A 88 -6.30 -10.67 7.50
CA ARG A 88 -7.67 -11.15 7.78
C ARG A 88 -8.53 -10.13 8.53
N SER A 89 -7.97 -9.39 9.49
CA SER A 89 -8.74 -8.37 10.23
C SER A 89 -9.13 -7.22 9.33
N GLU A 90 -8.23 -6.79 8.45
CA GLU A 90 -8.48 -5.79 7.42
C GLU A 90 -9.56 -6.27 6.42
N ALA A 91 -9.48 -7.53 5.95
CA ALA A 91 -10.48 -8.13 5.06
C ALA A 91 -11.87 -8.16 5.71
N ARG A 92 -11.96 -8.53 7.00
CA ARG A 92 -13.22 -8.55 7.76
C ARG A 92 -13.80 -7.14 7.93
N ALA A 93 -12.97 -6.15 8.27
CA ALA A 93 -13.39 -4.75 8.34
C ALA A 93 -13.88 -4.25 6.97
N LEU A 94 -13.21 -4.65 5.88
CA LEU A 94 -13.62 -4.31 4.51
C LEU A 94 -14.98 -4.95 4.16
N TYR A 95 -15.27 -6.18 4.59
CA TYR A 95 -16.59 -6.80 4.42
C TYR A 95 -17.68 -6.05 5.20
N ALA A 96 -17.43 -5.71 6.47
CA ALA A 96 -18.37 -4.91 7.26
C ALA A 96 -18.66 -3.56 6.58
N ARG A 97 -17.63 -2.92 6.07
CA ARG A 97 -17.75 -1.69 5.30
C ARG A 97 -18.52 -1.88 3.99
N ALA A 98 -18.27 -2.96 3.23
CA ALA A 98 -19.00 -3.27 2.02
C ALA A 98 -20.50 -3.39 2.30
N LEU A 99 -20.88 -4.07 3.39
CA LEU A 99 -22.28 -4.22 3.79
C LEU A 99 -22.93 -2.89 4.19
N SER A 100 -22.18 -1.97 4.83
CA SER A 100 -22.70 -0.63 5.17
C SER A 100 -22.94 0.25 3.94
N ARG A 101 -22.33 -0.08 2.80
CA ARG A 101 -22.47 0.63 1.52
C ARG A 101 -23.51 -0.01 0.58
N LEU A 102 -24.20 -1.08 1.00
CA LEU A 102 -25.25 -1.69 0.22
C LEU A 102 -26.60 -0.96 0.40
N THR A 103 -27.36 -0.89 -0.68
CA THR A 103 -28.80 -0.64 -0.61
C THR A 103 -29.54 -1.86 -0.05
N ASP A 104 -30.79 -1.69 0.35
CA ASP A 104 -31.63 -2.81 0.77
C ASP A 104 -31.76 -3.83 -0.38
N GLY A 105 -31.52 -5.09 -0.07
CA GLY A 105 -31.51 -6.16 -1.08
C GLY A 105 -30.27 -6.17 -2.01
N GLY A 106 -29.29 -5.32 -1.78
CA GLY A 106 -28.05 -5.27 -2.56
C GLY A 106 -27.16 -6.50 -2.41
N VAL A 107 -26.22 -6.66 -3.31
CA VAL A 107 -25.33 -7.83 -3.42
C VAL A 107 -23.88 -7.43 -3.18
N VAL A 108 -23.16 -8.24 -2.41
CA VAL A 108 -21.68 -8.20 -2.31
C VAL A 108 -21.11 -9.25 -3.24
N LEU A 109 -20.14 -8.86 -4.05
CA LEU A 109 -19.36 -9.73 -4.95
C LEU A 109 -17.87 -9.63 -4.60
N ALA A 110 -17.25 -10.72 -4.18
CA ALA A 110 -15.85 -10.73 -3.78
C ALA A 110 -15.05 -11.82 -4.51
N CYS A 111 -13.78 -11.56 -4.77
CA CYS A 111 -12.87 -12.55 -5.34
C CYS A 111 -11.51 -12.51 -4.67
N GLN A 112 -10.94 -13.69 -4.42
CA GLN A 112 -9.59 -13.82 -3.89
C GLN A 112 -8.88 -15.03 -4.51
N ALA A 113 -7.54 -14.93 -4.64
CA ALA A 113 -6.71 -16.03 -5.10
C ALA A 113 -6.67 -17.17 -4.05
N ASN A 114 -6.59 -18.43 -4.51
CA ASN A 114 -6.65 -19.59 -3.60
C ASN A 114 -5.47 -19.63 -2.62
N ASP A 115 -4.30 -19.20 -3.06
CA ASP A 115 -3.07 -19.10 -2.24
C ASP A 115 -3.05 -17.87 -1.32
N GLU A 116 -4.04 -17.00 -1.45
CA GLU A 116 -4.24 -15.83 -0.58
C GLU A 116 -5.33 -16.06 0.49
N GLY A 117 -5.90 -17.24 0.56
CA GLY A 117 -6.88 -17.59 1.59
C GLY A 117 -8.35 -17.50 1.14
N ALA A 118 -8.65 -17.66 -0.14
CA ALA A 118 -10.00 -17.54 -0.72
C ALA A 118 -11.09 -18.31 0.03
N LYS A 119 -10.82 -19.54 0.53
CA LYS A 119 -11.80 -20.32 1.31
C LYS A 119 -12.14 -19.66 2.65
N SER A 120 -11.14 -19.08 3.31
CA SER A 120 -11.36 -18.36 4.58
C SER A 120 -12.12 -17.06 4.35
N ALA A 121 -11.82 -16.37 3.26
CA ALA A 121 -12.49 -15.15 2.84
C ALA A 121 -13.98 -15.39 2.56
N GLU A 122 -14.31 -16.44 1.77
CA GLU A 122 -15.68 -16.87 1.54
C GLU A 122 -16.40 -17.22 2.85
N ALA A 123 -15.78 -18.03 3.70
CA ALA A 123 -16.38 -18.42 4.98
C ALA A 123 -16.60 -17.22 5.92
N ASP A 124 -15.71 -16.23 5.91
CA ASP A 124 -15.88 -15.01 6.69
C ASP A 124 -17.03 -14.15 6.14
N LEU A 125 -17.16 -13.94 4.83
CA LEU A 125 -18.30 -13.22 4.27
C LEU A 125 -19.63 -13.95 4.52
N ALA A 126 -19.65 -15.30 4.40
CA ALA A 126 -20.85 -16.10 4.68
C ALA A 126 -21.35 -15.97 6.13
N LYS A 127 -20.48 -15.71 7.11
CA LYS A 127 -20.89 -15.43 8.50
C LYS A 127 -21.64 -14.11 8.65
N LEU A 128 -21.33 -13.13 7.80
CA LEU A 128 -21.96 -11.81 7.83
C LEU A 128 -23.29 -11.76 7.11
N ILE A 129 -23.43 -12.49 5.98
CA ILE A 129 -24.58 -12.31 5.07
C ILE A 129 -25.25 -13.62 4.65
N GLY A 130 -24.91 -14.74 5.30
CA GLY A 130 -25.50 -16.04 5.00
C GLY A 130 -24.91 -16.73 3.76
N PRO A 131 -25.65 -17.69 3.16
CA PRO A 131 -25.14 -18.51 2.07
C PRO A 131 -24.70 -17.69 0.86
N LEU A 132 -23.59 -18.09 0.23
CA LEU A 132 -23.03 -17.46 -0.95
C LEU A 132 -23.10 -18.38 -2.16
N THR A 133 -23.27 -17.80 -3.35
CA THR A 133 -23.01 -18.50 -4.59
C THR A 133 -21.50 -18.41 -4.88
N VAL A 134 -20.90 -19.50 -5.36
CA VAL A 134 -19.44 -19.62 -5.51
C VAL A 134 -19.10 -20.13 -6.90
N MET A 135 -18.03 -19.57 -7.49
CA MET A 135 -17.41 -20.06 -8.71
C MET A 135 -15.89 -20.03 -8.57
N SER A 136 -15.19 -21.02 -9.13
CA SER A 136 -13.73 -21.08 -9.14
C SER A 136 -13.21 -21.03 -10.57
N LYS A 137 -12.28 -20.11 -10.84
CA LYS A 137 -11.60 -19.95 -12.12
C LYS A 137 -10.22 -19.32 -11.91
N ASN A 138 -9.28 -19.52 -12.82
CA ASN A 138 -7.96 -18.85 -12.82
C ASN A 138 -7.21 -18.97 -11.47
N LYS A 139 -7.32 -20.10 -10.77
CA LYS A 139 -6.81 -20.30 -9.39
C LYS A 139 -7.36 -19.28 -8.37
N CYS A 140 -8.49 -18.66 -8.68
CA CYS A 140 -9.21 -17.73 -7.81
C CYS A 140 -10.59 -18.29 -7.48
N ARG A 141 -11.19 -17.76 -6.42
CA ARG A 141 -12.52 -18.06 -5.97
C ARG A 141 -13.31 -16.76 -5.90
N VAL A 142 -14.35 -16.66 -6.74
CA VAL A 142 -15.34 -15.58 -6.70
C VAL A 142 -16.58 -16.07 -6.00
N PHE A 143 -17.13 -15.25 -5.13
CA PHE A 143 -18.31 -15.58 -4.32
C PHE A 143 -19.16 -14.33 -4.10
N TRP A 144 -20.49 -14.51 -4.08
CA TRP A 144 -21.43 -13.40 -3.94
C TRP A 144 -22.68 -13.79 -3.16
N SER A 145 -23.26 -12.78 -2.49
CA SER A 145 -24.50 -12.94 -1.74
C SER A 145 -25.73 -13.00 -2.69
N GLN A 146 -26.83 -13.50 -2.17
CA GLN A 146 -28.12 -13.42 -2.85
C GLN A 146 -28.88 -12.17 -2.39
N PRO A 147 -29.71 -11.57 -3.27
CA PRO A 147 -30.61 -10.49 -2.85
C PRO A 147 -31.47 -10.94 -1.67
N GLY A 148 -31.58 -10.10 -0.65
CA GLY A 148 -32.42 -10.39 0.53
C GLY A 148 -31.81 -11.34 1.55
N ASN A 149 -30.54 -11.74 1.43
CA ASN A 149 -29.84 -12.45 2.49
C ASN A 149 -29.89 -11.64 3.80
N ALA A 150 -30.12 -12.32 4.92
CA ALA A 150 -30.12 -11.69 6.24
C ALA A 150 -28.69 -11.32 6.66
N VAL A 151 -28.48 -10.04 6.98
CA VAL A 151 -27.20 -9.53 7.50
C VAL A 151 -27.11 -9.76 9.00
N ASN A 152 -26.02 -10.32 9.48
CA ASN A 152 -25.69 -10.42 10.90
C ASN A 152 -25.17 -9.06 11.40
N ALA A 153 -26.05 -8.17 11.79
CA ALA A 153 -25.72 -6.80 12.20
C ALA A 153 -24.74 -6.77 13.39
N ALA A 154 -24.91 -7.65 14.38
CA ALA A 154 -24.01 -7.72 15.54
C ALA A 154 -22.56 -8.05 15.12
N LEU A 155 -22.39 -8.98 14.17
CA LEU A 155 -21.07 -9.35 13.66
C LEU A 155 -20.49 -8.27 12.74
N VAL A 156 -21.33 -7.56 11.99
CA VAL A 156 -20.89 -6.38 11.21
C VAL A 156 -20.36 -5.30 12.14
N ASP A 157 -21.01 -5.01 13.24
CA ASP A 157 -20.56 -4.03 14.24
C ASP A 157 -19.25 -4.48 14.90
N GLU A 158 -19.11 -5.76 15.27
CA GLU A 158 -17.85 -6.31 15.79
C GLU A 158 -16.70 -6.17 14.81
N TRP A 159 -16.94 -6.41 13.51
CA TRP A 159 -15.87 -6.41 12.51
C TRP A 159 -15.52 -5.04 11.97
N ARG A 160 -16.39 -4.03 12.15
CA ARG A 160 -16.18 -2.65 11.66
C ARG A 160 -14.85 -2.06 12.12
N ASP A 161 -14.46 -2.35 13.37
CA ASP A 161 -13.29 -1.77 14.02
C ASP A 161 -12.09 -2.72 14.09
N LEU A 162 -12.13 -3.87 13.40
CA LEU A 162 -11.02 -4.84 13.42
C LEU A 162 -9.72 -4.28 12.84
N ASP A 163 -9.82 -3.31 11.95
CA ASP A 163 -8.68 -2.58 11.40
C ASP A 163 -8.46 -1.20 12.02
N ALA A 164 -9.09 -0.91 13.16
CA ALA A 164 -8.97 0.37 13.85
C ALA A 164 -7.52 0.67 14.26
N VAL A 165 -7.22 1.95 14.32
CA VAL A 165 -5.92 2.47 14.77
C VAL A 165 -5.70 2.11 16.24
N ARG A 166 -4.51 1.59 16.54
CA ARG A 166 -4.12 1.19 17.89
C ARG A 166 -2.66 1.53 18.18
N PRO A 167 -2.29 1.70 19.46
CA PRO A 167 -0.90 1.90 19.84
C PRO A 167 -0.08 0.63 19.67
N ILE A 168 1.20 0.80 19.27
CA ILE A 168 2.23 -0.24 19.22
C ILE A 168 3.51 0.28 19.87
N ALA A 169 4.47 -0.60 20.13
CA ALA A 169 5.76 -0.26 20.73
C ALA A 169 5.58 0.59 22.02
N ASP A 170 4.86 0.03 22.98
CA ASP A 170 4.55 0.67 24.29
C ASP A 170 3.88 2.05 24.17
N GLY A 171 3.08 2.21 23.12
CA GLY A 171 2.35 3.46 22.87
C GLY A 171 3.13 4.53 22.12
N ARG A 172 4.37 4.24 21.73
CA ARG A 172 5.23 5.22 21.03
C ARG A 172 4.72 5.54 19.61
N PHE A 173 4.08 4.58 18.95
CA PHE A 173 3.52 4.75 17.61
C PHE A 173 2.08 4.28 17.55
N LEU A 174 1.33 4.87 16.63
CA LEU A 174 0.02 4.42 16.20
C LEU A 174 0.17 3.62 14.91
N SER A 175 -0.54 2.49 14.83
CA SER A 175 -0.59 1.67 13.62
C SER A 175 -1.97 1.02 13.48
N ARG A 176 -2.18 0.25 12.40
CA ARG A 176 -3.45 -0.48 12.17
C ARG A 176 -3.20 -1.73 11.31
N PRO A 177 -4.03 -2.78 11.44
CA PRO A 177 -3.99 -3.93 10.56
C PRO A 177 -4.00 -3.55 9.08
N GLY A 178 -3.17 -4.25 8.28
CA GLY A 178 -3.01 -3.99 6.84
C GLY A 178 -1.85 -3.06 6.48
N VAL A 179 -1.37 -2.24 7.41
CA VAL A 179 -0.14 -1.45 7.21
C VAL A 179 1.09 -2.34 7.44
N PHE A 180 2.18 -2.07 6.74
CA PHE A 180 3.43 -2.82 6.92
C PHE A 180 3.89 -2.79 8.38
N ALA A 181 4.24 -3.98 8.92
CA ALA A 181 4.67 -4.18 10.30
C ALA A 181 3.71 -3.55 11.35
N TRP A 182 2.41 -3.67 11.10
CA TRP A 182 1.35 -2.97 11.84
C TRP A 182 1.29 -3.27 13.35
N ASP A 183 1.84 -4.38 13.81
CA ASP A 183 1.78 -4.86 15.19
C ASP A 183 3.12 -4.78 15.94
N ARG A 184 4.18 -4.36 15.28
CA ARG A 184 5.54 -4.30 15.82
C ARG A 184 6.44 -3.34 15.07
N ILE A 185 7.62 -3.06 15.63
CA ILE A 185 8.71 -2.42 14.86
C ILE A 185 9.34 -3.47 13.94
N ASP A 186 9.47 -3.15 12.66
CA ASP A 186 10.15 -4.00 11.69
C ASP A 186 11.63 -4.13 12.00
N VAL A 187 12.16 -5.37 11.94
CA VAL A 187 13.56 -5.65 12.29
C VAL A 187 14.55 -4.96 11.36
N ALA A 188 14.24 -4.88 10.06
CA ALA A 188 15.09 -4.22 9.08
C ALA A 188 15.11 -2.69 9.30
N SER A 189 13.95 -2.09 9.49
CA SER A 189 13.82 -0.67 9.80
C SER A 189 14.52 -0.30 11.11
N LYS A 190 14.43 -1.15 12.13
CA LYS A 190 15.14 -0.95 13.40
C LYS A 190 16.65 -0.99 13.20
N LEU A 191 17.16 -1.99 12.47
CA LEU A 191 18.58 -2.11 12.18
C LEU A 191 19.10 -0.89 11.40
N LEU A 192 18.34 -0.39 10.41
CA LEU A 192 18.70 0.83 9.68
C LEU A 192 18.75 2.02 10.63
N ALA A 193 17.71 2.23 11.44
CA ALA A 193 17.63 3.32 12.39
C ALA A 193 18.82 3.33 13.38
N GLU A 194 19.19 2.17 13.93
CA GLU A 194 20.32 2.02 14.85
C GLU A 194 21.69 2.30 14.18
N SER A 195 21.76 2.16 12.85
CA SER A 195 22.98 2.38 12.07
C SER A 195 23.13 3.83 11.59
N LEU A 196 22.10 4.68 11.72
CA LEU A 196 22.17 6.08 11.28
C LEU A 196 23.20 6.85 12.12
N PRO A 197 24.15 7.56 11.49
CA PRO A 197 25.10 8.42 12.20
C PRO A 197 24.41 9.74 12.60
N GLY A 198 24.88 10.35 13.70
CA GLY A 198 24.29 11.60 14.22
C GLY A 198 24.63 12.86 13.41
N ASP A 199 25.50 12.78 12.40
CA ASP A 199 25.99 13.91 11.60
C ASP A 199 25.18 14.22 10.34
N LEU A 200 24.10 13.46 10.08
CA LEU A 200 23.20 13.71 8.95
C LEU A 200 22.53 15.09 9.12
N ARG A 201 22.47 15.85 8.02
CA ARG A 201 21.99 17.24 8.06
C ARG A 201 21.35 17.68 6.75
N GLY A 202 20.61 18.77 6.80
CA GLY A 202 19.96 19.38 5.65
C GLY A 202 18.56 18.87 5.42
N ARG A 203 18.08 18.96 4.19
CA ARG A 203 16.76 18.49 3.79
C ARG A 203 16.75 16.97 3.63
N ALA A 204 15.85 16.29 4.30
CA ALA A 204 15.74 14.84 4.27
C ALA A 204 14.46 14.35 3.57
N ALA A 205 14.51 13.10 3.08
CA ALA A 205 13.33 12.36 2.63
C ALA A 205 13.33 10.93 3.20
N ASP A 206 12.12 10.41 3.48
CA ASP A 206 11.86 9.02 3.84
C ASP A 206 11.00 8.39 2.72
N LEU A 207 11.55 7.38 2.03
CA LEU A 207 10.90 6.73 0.89
C LEU A 207 10.23 5.44 1.30
N GLY A 208 8.90 5.39 1.21
CA GLY A 208 8.08 4.33 1.78
C GLY A 208 7.98 4.48 3.29
N ALA A 209 7.60 5.66 3.75
CA ALA A 209 7.67 6.05 5.16
C ALA A 209 6.80 5.19 6.09
N GLY A 210 5.82 4.44 5.54
CA GLY A 210 4.90 3.64 6.33
C GLY A 210 4.16 4.50 7.35
N TYR A 211 4.13 4.06 8.61
CA TYR A 211 3.57 4.85 9.70
C TYR A 211 4.57 5.84 10.34
N GLY A 212 5.77 6.05 9.72
CA GLY A 212 6.72 7.09 10.11
C GLY A 212 7.81 6.67 11.10
N TYR A 213 8.08 5.37 11.26
CA TYR A 213 9.11 4.88 12.21
C TYR A 213 10.51 5.40 11.86
N LEU A 214 10.99 5.20 10.62
CA LEU A 214 12.32 5.68 10.20
C LEU A 214 12.44 7.19 10.26
N SER A 215 11.40 7.90 9.88
CA SER A 215 11.28 9.35 9.99
C SER A 215 11.51 9.83 11.43
N ALA A 216 10.82 9.25 12.41
CA ALA A 216 10.95 9.61 13.84
C ALA A 216 12.36 9.29 14.36
N GLU A 217 12.93 8.15 14.02
CA GLU A 217 14.29 7.76 14.42
C GLU A 217 15.35 8.68 13.81
N LEU A 218 15.22 9.05 12.54
CA LEU A 218 16.12 10.00 11.87
C LEU A 218 16.12 11.35 12.59
N LEU A 219 14.94 11.90 12.89
CA LEU A 219 14.80 13.19 13.55
C LEU A 219 15.27 13.17 15.01
N SER A 220 15.13 12.04 15.70
CA SER A 220 15.62 11.85 17.06
C SER A 220 17.15 11.80 17.14
N ARG A 221 17.81 11.23 16.12
CA ARG A 221 19.27 11.01 16.11
C ARG A 221 20.05 12.13 15.46
N CYS A 222 19.44 12.83 14.50
CA CYS A 222 20.14 13.76 13.61
C CYS A 222 19.59 15.18 13.77
N ALA A 223 20.10 15.91 14.76
CA ALA A 223 19.68 17.29 15.03
C ALA A 223 19.97 18.28 13.87
N GLY A 224 20.82 17.89 12.91
CA GLY A 224 21.15 18.69 11.73
C GLY A 224 20.10 18.65 10.62
N ILE A 225 19.05 17.80 10.71
CA ILE A 225 17.95 17.77 9.73
C ILE A 225 17.12 19.06 9.87
N THR A 226 16.91 19.74 8.75
CA THR A 226 16.21 21.03 8.69
C THR A 226 14.79 20.94 8.18
N SER A 227 14.48 19.92 7.39
CA SER A 227 13.12 19.58 6.92
C SER A 227 13.05 18.12 6.52
N LEU A 228 11.84 17.54 6.52
CA LEU A 228 11.60 16.14 6.16
C LEU A 228 10.38 16.03 5.24
N ASP A 229 10.57 15.35 4.10
CA ASP A 229 9.48 14.91 3.24
C ASP A 229 9.29 13.39 3.39
N CYS A 230 8.10 12.96 3.81
CA CYS A 230 7.70 11.55 3.93
C CYS A 230 6.88 11.15 2.71
N PHE A 231 7.34 10.17 1.93
CA PHE A 231 6.63 9.66 0.76
C PHE A 231 6.07 8.28 1.04
N GLU A 232 4.76 8.11 0.91
CA GLU A 232 4.09 6.84 1.18
C GLU A 232 2.95 6.61 0.16
N ALA A 233 2.86 5.39 -0.34
CA ALA A 233 1.87 5.00 -1.32
C ALA A 233 0.53 4.57 -0.70
N ASP A 234 0.52 4.03 0.54
CA ASP A 234 -0.71 3.70 1.26
C ASP A 234 -1.21 4.94 2.03
N ALA A 235 -2.36 5.48 1.62
CA ALA A 235 -2.98 6.64 2.26
C ALA A 235 -3.24 6.43 3.77
N ARG A 236 -3.53 5.19 4.20
CA ARG A 236 -3.76 4.84 5.60
C ARG A 236 -2.48 4.90 6.42
N ALA A 237 -1.38 4.38 5.87
CA ALA A 237 -0.05 4.46 6.48
C ALA A 237 0.41 5.91 6.57
N LEU A 238 0.21 6.70 5.51
CA LEU A 238 0.54 8.12 5.49
C LEU A 238 -0.25 8.93 6.53
N ALA A 239 -1.53 8.63 6.74
CA ALA A 239 -2.34 9.26 7.78
C ALA A 239 -1.78 8.97 9.19
N LEU A 240 -1.26 7.76 9.41
CA LEU A 240 -0.58 7.38 10.66
C LEU A 240 0.77 8.08 10.79
N CYS A 241 1.54 8.20 9.70
CA CYS A 241 2.80 8.93 9.66
C CYS A 241 2.62 10.38 10.14
N ARG A 242 1.61 11.09 9.61
CA ARG A 242 1.28 12.46 10.05
C ARG A 242 0.99 12.55 11.56
N ARG A 243 0.22 11.59 12.09
CA ARG A 243 -0.13 11.56 13.52
C ARG A 243 1.07 11.23 14.40
N ASN A 244 1.90 10.29 13.97
CA ASN A 244 3.08 9.84 14.70
C ASN A 244 4.21 10.90 14.72
N LEU A 245 4.23 11.80 13.74
CA LEU A 245 5.22 12.89 13.63
C LEU A 245 4.67 14.28 14.04
N ASP A 246 3.48 14.34 14.66
CA ASP A 246 2.86 15.61 15.05
C ASP A 246 3.74 16.43 16.00
N ALA A 247 4.42 15.78 16.95
CA ALA A 247 5.31 16.45 17.89
C ALA A 247 6.55 17.05 17.19
N GLU A 248 7.15 16.28 16.27
CA GLU A 248 8.31 16.69 15.48
C GLU A 248 7.96 17.82 14.51
N SER A 249 6.75 17.79 13.93
CA SER A 249 6.27 18.82 12.99
C SER A 249 6.17 20.22 13.61
N LYS A 250 6.11 20.33 14.95
CA LYS A 250 6.17 21.60 15.69
C LYS A 250 7.58 22.18 15.79
N ARG A 251 8.62 21.39 15.51
CA ARG A 251 10.03 21.76 15.62
C ARG A 251 10.68 22.06 14.27
N LEU A 252 10.24 21.38 13.21
CA LEU A 252 10.77 21.56 11.86
C LEU A 252 9.67 21.26 10.81
N PRO A 253 9.79 21.78 9.59
CA PRO A 253 8.85 21.49 8.51
C PRO A 253 8.86 19.99 8.16
N ILE A 254 7.70 19.33 8.25
CA ILE A 254 7.47 17.96 7.81
C ILE A 254 6.32 17.96 6.81
N ALA A 255 6.56 17.44 5.60
CA ALA A 255 5.54 17.26 4.58
C ALA A 255 5.31 15.76 4.31
N CYS A 256 4.04 15.36 4.32
CA CYS A 256 3.64 13.97 4.06
C CYS A 256 2.92 13.89 2.73
N HIS A 257 3.48 13.14 1.78
CA HIS A 257 3.03 13.03 0.40
C HIS A 257 2.45 11.64 0.12
N TRP A 258 1.18 11.59 -0.27
CA TRP A 258 0.60 10.38 -0.84
C TRP A 258 1.13 10.22 -2.26
N HIS A 259 2.13 9.38 -2.43
CA HIS A 259 2.96 9.41 -3.62
C HIS A 259 3.52 8.03 -4.00
N ASP A 260 3.57 7.76 -5.29
CA ASP A 260 4.30 6.63 -5.86
C ASP A 260 5.77 7.01 -6.10
N VAL A 261 6.66 6.58 -5.22
CA VAL A 261 8.10 6.83 -5.33
C VAL A 261 8.67 6.36 -6.67
N THR A 262 8.10 5.33 -7.29
CA THR A 262 8.59 4.81 -8.57
C THR A 262 8.43 5.82 -9.72
N SER A 263 7.58 6.83 -9.57
CA SER A 263 7.38 7.92 -10.53
C SER A 263 8.43 9.03 -10.45
N GLY A 264 9.32 8.99 -9.45
CA GLY A 264 10.30 10.05 -9.15
C GLY A 264 9.89 10.90 -7.96
N LEU A 265 10.72 11.87 -7.56
CA LEU A 265 10.45 12.79 -6.46
C LEU A 265 10.38 14.24 -6.94
N PRO A 266 9.55 15.09 -6.30
CA PRO A 266 9.37 16.48 -6.72
C PRO A 266 10.49 17.43 -6.27
N GLY A 267 11.42 16.96 -5.43
CA GLY A 267 12.45 17.79 -4.81
C GLY A 267 13.83 17.17 -4.82
N ARG A 268 14.78 17.91 -4.24
CA ARG A 268 16.15 17.46 -4.00
C ARG A 268 16.47 17.43 -2.52
N TYR A 269 17.31 16.46 -2.11
CA TYR A 269 17.55 16.13 -0.71
C TYR A 269 19.05 15.97 -0.43
N ASP A 270 19.45 16.25 0.80
CA ASP A 270 20.80 16.02 1.29
C ASP A 270 20.91 14.63 1.93
N VAL A 271 19.79 14.12 2.46
CA VAL A 271 19.68 12.80 3.09
C VAL A 271 18.41 12.10 2.59
N ILE A 272 18.55 10.83 2.22
CA ILE A 272 17.40 9.95 1.97
C ILE A 272 17.55 8.71 2.84
N VAL A 273 16.50 8.34 3.56
CA VAL A 273 16.37 7.04 4.25
C VAL A 273 15.35 6.18 3.53
N CYS A 274 15.56 4.86 3.48
CA CYS A 274 14.66 3.98 2.77
C CYS A 274 14.72 2.54 3.29
N ASN A 275 13.54 1.97 3.56
CA ASN A 275 13.32 0.52 3.63
C ASN A 275 12.38 0.15 2.48
N PRO A 276 12.90 -0.10 1.27
CA PRO A 276 12.06 -0.29 0.09
C PRO A 276 11.21 -1.57 0.20
N PRO A 277 10.03 -1.63 -0.43
CA PRO A 277 9.20 -2.83 -0.40
C PRO A 277 9.89 -3.99 -1.12
N PHE A 278 10.16 -5.09 -0.38
CA PHE A 278 10.80 -6.30 -0.91
C PHE A 278 9.79 -7.33 -1.42
N HIS A 279 8.55 -7.28 -0.94
CA HIS A 279 7.48 -8.20 -1.31
C HIS A 279 6.39 -7.45 -2.06
N ALA A 280 5.97 -8.02 -3.20
CA ALA A 280 4.74 -7.57 -3.83
C ALA A 280 3.55 -7.93 -2.93
N GLN A 281 2.47 -7.16 -3.03
CA GLN A 281 1.17 -7.54 -2.46
C GLN A 281 0.66 -8.89 -3.04
N VAL A 282 1.27 -9.41 -4.10
CA VAL A 282 0.99 -10.69 -4.77
C VAL A 282 2.27 -11.53 -4.84
N GLY A 283 2.50 -12.35 -3.85
CA GLY A 283 3.23 -13.62 -3.83
C GLY A 283 4.66 -13.76 -4.39
N ALA A 284 5.25 -12.75 -5.05
CA ALA A 284 6.59 -12.81 -5.61
C ALA A 284 7.45 -11.64 -5.12
N GLU A 285 8.75 -11.89 -4.92
CA GLU A 285 9.71 -10.80 -4.70
C GLU A 285 9.73 -9.87 -5.91
N ARG A 286 9.67 -8.57 -5.68
CA ARG A 286 9.75 -7.52 -6.69
C ARG A 286 11.04 -6.69 -6.54
N PRO A 287 12.21 -7.28 -6.83
CA PRO A 287 13.49 -6.58 -6.74
C PRO A 287 13.57 -5.38 -7.71
N ASP A 288 12.73 -5.36 -8.74
CA ASP A 288 12.56 -4.25 -9.67
C ASP A 288 12.06 -2.97 -8.96
N ILE A 289 11.12 -3.08 -8.02
CA ILE A 289 10.64 -1.92 -7.25
C ILE A 289 11.76 -1.36 -6.37
N GLY A 290 12.46 -2.21 -5.63
CA GLY A 290 13.58 -1.76 -4.80
C GLY A 290 14.72 -1.13 -5.61
N ARG A 291 15.04 -1.66 -6.78
CA ARG A 291 15.99 -1.02 -7.71
C ARG A 291 15.51 0.36 -8.16
N ARG A 292 14.21 0.47 -8.49
CA ARG A 292 13.63 1.75 -8.89
C ARG A 292 13.69 2.80 -7.77
N PHE A 293 13.47 2.40 -6.50
CA PHE A 293 13.64 3.28 -5.34
C PHE A 293 15.08 3.81 -5.23
N ILE A 294 16.09 2.96 -5.47
CA ILE A 294 17.52 3.36 -5.46
C ILE A 294 17.81 4.36 -6.58
N GLU A 295 17.32 4.12 -7.80
CA GLU A 295 17.48 5.04 -8.94
C GLU A 295 16.85 6.40 -8.65
N VAL A 296 15.61 6.40 -8.13
CA VAL A 296 14.89 7.63 -7.76
C VAL A 296 15.63 8.38 -6.65
N ALA A 297 16.17 7.67 -5.66
CA ALA A 297 16.98 8.29 -4.60
C ALA A 297 18.25 8.91 -5.19
N ALA A 298 18.94 8.22 -6.10
CA ALA A 298 20.13 8.75 -6.77
C ALA A 298 19.80 10.04 -7.57
N ASP A 299 18.67 10.05 -8.28
CA ASP A 299 18.25 11.22 -9.06
C ASP A 299 17.83 12.40 -8.16
N ALA A 300 17.26 12.13 -7.00
CA ALA A 300 16.75 13.16 -6.09
C ALA A 300 17.78 13.67 -5.07
N LEU A 301 18.94 13.04 -4.94
CA LEU A 301 19.99 13.54 -4.04
C LEU A 301 20.76 14.71 -4.64
N ASN A 302 21.08 15.68 -3.78
CA ASN A 302 22.02 16.74 -4.05
C ASN A 302 23.45 16.16 -4.24
N PRO A 303 24.36 16.87 -4.92
CA PRO A 303 25.77 16.49 -4.95
C PRO A 303 26.35 16.34 -3.53
N GLY A 304 26.92 15.18 -3.23
CA GLY A 304 27.40 14.81 -1.89
C GLY A 304 26.30 14.36 -0.92
N GLY A 305 25.04 14.30 -1.36
CA GLY A 305 23.92 13.76 -0.58
C GLY A 305 24.07 12.26 -0.31
N ARG A 306 23.45 11.79 0.75
CA ARG A 306 23.62 10.44 1.30
C ARG A 306 22.30 9.67 1.31
N LEU A 307 22.31 8.48 0.70
CA LEU A 307 21.25 7.47 0.84
C LEU A 307 21.60 6.49 1.97
N TRP A 308 20.70 6.26 2.89
CA TRP A 308 20.75 5.20 3.89
C TRP A 308 19.63 4.20 3.62
N LEU A 309 20.03 2.97 3.30
CA LEU A 309 19.16 1.93 2.77
C LEU A 309 19.31 0.63 3.56
N VAL A 310 18.20 -0.03 3.89
CA VAL A 310 18.22 -1.43 4.29
C VAL A 310 17.75 -2.31 3.14
N ALA A 311 18.41 -3.44 2.95
CA ALA A 311 18.06 -4.44 1.95
C ALA A 311 18.24 -5.86 2.49
N ASN A 312 17.46 -6.81 1.99
CA ASN A 312 17.73 -8.23 2.18
C ASN A 312 19.12 -8.56 1.59
N ARG A 313 19.88 -9.38 2.29
CA ARG A 313 21.28 -9.72 1.93
C ARG A 313 21.41 -10.29 0.52
N HIS A 314 20.38 -10.99 0.02
CA HIS A 314 20.40 -11.66 -1.28
C HIS A 314 19.86 -10.81 -2.44
N LEU A 315 19.31 -9.62 -2.18
CA LEU A 315 18.76 -8.79 -3.24
C LEU A 315 19.86 -8.13 -4.08
N PRO A 316 19.79 -8.24 -5.42
CA PRO A 316 20.82 -7.76 -6.33
C PRO A 316 20.66 -6.27 -6.61
N TYR A 317 21.01 -5.41 -5.63
CA TYR A 317 20.95 -3.96 -5.77
C TYR A 317 22.26 -3.31 -6.17
N GLU A 318 23.35 -4.10 -6.24
CA GLU A 318 24.71 -3.62 -6.51
C GLU A 318 24.80 -2.83 -7.82
N LEU A 319 24.12 -3.29 -8.88
CA LEU A 319 24.15 -2.59 -10.17
C LEU A 319 23.52 -1.19 -10.06
N ALA A 320 22.32 -1.07 -9.45
CA ALA A 320 21.63 0.21 -9.30
C ALA A 320 22.44 1.17 -8.41
N LEU A 321 23.02 0.65 -7.33
CA LEU A 321 23.86 1.43 -6.42
C LEU A 321 25.13 1.92 -7.13
N ASN A 322 25.87 1.04 -7.80
CA ASN A 322 27.13 1.38 -8.47
C ASN A 322 26.93 2.31 -9.69
N THR A 323 25.73 2.30 -10.29
CA THR A 323 25.40 3.22 -11.39
C THR A 323 25.01 4.61 -10.88
N GLY A 324 24.31 4.67 -9.74
CA GLY A 324 23.74 5.92 -9.21
C GLY A 324 24.63 6.70 -8.26
N PHE A 325 25.66 6.07 -7.68
CA PHE A 325 26.46 6.62 -6.59
C PHE A 325 27.96 6.43 -6.81
N ASP A 326 28.76 7.37 -6.31
CA ASP A 326 30.24 7.33 -6.40
C ASP A 326 30.86 6.46 -5.32
N ALA A 327 30.24 6.39 -4.15
CA ALA A 327 30.68 5.57 -3.05
C ALA A 327 29.52 4.77 -2.49
N VAL A 328 29.73 3.47 -2.30
CA VAL A 328 28.74 2.54 -1.72
C VAL A 328 29.42 1.74 -0.61
N ASN A 329 28.98 1.93 0.61
CA ASN A 329 29.55 1.31 1.79
C ASN A 329 28.51 0.40 2.45
N THR A 330 28.84 -0.88 2.68
CA THR A 330 28.06 -1.73 3.57
C THR A 330 28.47 -1.44 5.00
N ILE A 331 27.57 -0.86 5.78
CA ILE A 331 27.82 -0.44 7.17
C ILE A 331 27.78 -1.65 8.11
N THR A 332 26.75 -2.49 7.95
CA THR A 332 26.58 -3.71 8.73
C THR A 332 25.77 -4.76 7.99
N GLN A 333 25.97 -6.02 8.39
CA GLN A 333 25.14 -7.14 7.91
C GLN A 333 24.70 -7.97 9.12
N GLN A 334 23.40 -8.00 9.39
CA GLN A 334 22.83 -8.70 10.53
C GLN A 334 21.41 -9.18 10.23
N SER A 335 20.99 -10.30 10.84
CA SER A 335 19.62 -10.83 10.76
C SER A 335 19.07 -11.00 9.35
N GLY A 336 19.95 -11.32 8.37
CA GLY A 336 19.55 -11.49 6.96
C GLY A 336 19.47 -10.18 6.16
N PHE A 337 19.76 -9.04 6.78
CA PHE A 337 19.77 -7.72 6.16
C PHE A 337 21.17 -7.14 6.02
N LYS A 338 21.33 -6.21 5.09
CA LYS A 338 22.49 -5.33 4.94
C LYS A 338 22.06 -3.87 5.01
N ILE A 339 22.80 -3.06 5.77
CA ILE A 339 22.64 -1.60 5.79
C ILE A 339 23.70 -1.01 4.87
N ILE A 340 23.24 -0.16 3.96
CA ILE A 340 24.07 0.45 2.93
C ILE A 340 23.98 1.96 3.08
N GLU A 341 25.16 2.60 3.09
CA GLU A 341 25.30 4.01 2.81
C GLU A 341 25.79 4.18 1.37
N ALA A 342 25.11 5.05 0.60
CA ALA A 342 25.56 5.41 -0.73
C ALA A 342 25.62 6.94 -0.87
N VAL A 343 26.70 7.45 -1.46
CA VAL A 343 26.98 8.90 -1.56
C VAL A 343 26.91 9.34 -3.01
N ARG A 344 26.11 10.36 -3.29
CA ARG A 344 25.99 10.96 -4.63
C ARG A 344 27.25 11.76 -4.96
N SER A 345 27.70 11.70 -6.24
CA SER A 345 28.85 12.46 -6.71
C SER A 345 28.79 13.95 -6.33
N ARG A 346 29.93 14.50 -5.89
CA ARG A 346 30.10 15.94 -5.66
C ARG A 346 30.32 16.71 -6.97
N LYS A 347 30.66 16.02 -8.08
CA LYS A 347 30.80 16.67 -9.39
C LYS A 347 29.41 16.81 -9.99
N ALA A 348 28.99 18.04 -10.28
CA ALA A 348 27.84 18.29 -11.15
C ALA A 348 28.13 17.58 -12.48
N GLY A 349 27.28 16.61 -12.84
CA GLY A 349 27.46 15.86 -14.07
C GLY A 349 27.43 16.79 -15.27
N GLY A 350 28.59 17.09 -15.82
CA GLY A 350 28.71 17.63 -17.15
C GLY A 350 28.43 16.48 -18.13
N ARG A 351 27.27 16.44 -18.71
CA ARG A 351 26.96 15.81 -19.98
C ARG A 351 26.35 16.83 -20.90
#